data_ed3075dcce28cad576f5fe426b7968cc
#
_entry.id   ed3075dcce28cad576f5fe426b7968cc
#
_cell.length_a   1.000
_cell.length_b   1.000
_cell.length_c   1.000
_cell.angle_alpha   90.00
_cell.angle_beta   90.00
_cell.angle_gamma   90.00
#
_symmetry.space_group_name_H-M   'P 1'
#
loop_
_entity.id
_entity.type
_entity.pdbx_description
1 polymer ?
#
loop_
_entity_poly.entity_id
_entity_poly.type
_entity_poly.pdbx_seq_one_letter_code
_entity_poly.pdbx_strand_id
1 'polypeptide(L)'
;MKKLFIGIDFSKEKLDATIILACGMNEIGSREYGCFPNNTTGYRKLCNWVKTNAWNTIAEEWLFCGEDTGSCSIGLSKWLYGKGYDIWIENAYAIKHSSGIQRVKNDKADSAIIAEYAWRQQDKVVPFEPLNESLAQLREIFLYRHKLVGQRVAMELRKEDKSQSNKSKAISFINRKSKHLIAEINKTIAECDKAIDSIIEADEELKENYAIITSIKGVARQNATCMLVYTNNFKKFGYDPRKIACYYGVAPFGKQSGTSVNTPAHTSHFANKLIKSLLGQAAHIAKIYNPEIRDYYQRLISKGKKPQVALNNVKNKLIRIIVALVRKKAVSYTHLRAHETLANL
;
A
#
# COMPACT_ATOMS: atom_id res chain seq x y z
N MET A 1 -19.07 22.59 7.80
CA MET A 1 -19.44 21.72 6.67
C MET A 1 -18.70 22.24 5.44
N LYS A 2 -18.13 21.34 4.61
CA LYS A 2 -17.44 21.79 3.40
C LYS A 2 -18.47 22.29 2.38
N LYS A 3 -18.13 23.36 1.66
CA LYS A 3 -19.00 23.98 0.64
C LYS A 3 -18.36 23.97 -0.74
N LEU A 4 -17.01 24.01 -0.81
CA LEU A 4 -16.27 24.02 -2.05
C LEU A 4 -15.48 22.72 -2.20
N PHE A 5 -15.73 21.99 -3.28
CA PHE A 5 -15.11 20.70 -3.57
C PHE A 5 -14.26 20.81 -4.84
N ILE A 6 -12.98 20.53 -4.71
CA ILE A 6 -12.01 20.64 -5.79
C ILE A 6 -11.54 19.22 -6.15
N GLY A 7 -12.07 18.67 -7.24
CA GLY A 7 -11.66 17.38 -7.78
C GLY A 7 -10.46 17.53 -8.69
N ILE A 8 -9.44 16.68 -8.50
CA ILE A 8 -8.17 16.77 -9.21
C ILE A 8 -7.86 15.41 -9.84
N ASP A 9 -7.75 15.40 -11.16
CA ASP A 9 -7.15 14.30 -11.90
C ASP A 9 -5.65 14.56 -12.08
N PHE A 10 -4.82 13.60 -11.62
CA PHE A 10 -3.36 13.73 -11.58
C PHE A 10 -2.71 13.02 -12.76
N SER A 11 -1.97 13.76 -13.56
CA SER A 11 -1.02 13.18 -14.51
C SER A 11 0.43 13.58 -14.14
N LYS A 12 1.40 13.02 -14.84
CA LYS A 12 2.81 13.30 -14.60
C LYS A 12 3.16 14.79 -14.82
N GLU A 13 2.57 15.41 -15.83
CA GLU A 13 2.93 16.76 -16.29
C GLU A 13 1.89 17.80 -15.93
N LYS A 14 0.62 17.40 -15.77
CA LYS A 14 -0.51 18.31 -15.55
C LYS A 14 -1.48 17.83 -14.49
N LEU A 15 -2.26 18.77 -14.00
CA LEU A 15 -3.37 18.61 -13.08
C LEU A 15 -4.61 19.15 -13.77
N ASP A 16 -5.62 18.34 -13.94
CA ASP A 16 -6.93 18.75 -14.41
C ASP A 16 -7.84 18.91 -13.18
N ALA A 17 -8.36 20.10 -12.94
CA ALA A 17 -9.10 20.42 -11.74
C ALA A 17 -10.51 20.94 -12.06
N THR A 18 -11.49 20.46 -11.31
CA THR A 18 -12.85 20.96 -11.36
C THR A 18 -13.28 21.43 -9.96
N ILE A 19 -13.81 22.65 -9.88
CA ILE A 19 -14.43 23.19 -8.66
C ILE A 19 -15.92 22.97 -8.74
N ILE A 20 -16.53 22.59 -7.63
CA ILE A 20 -17.98 22.52 -7.41
C ILE A 20 -18.33 23.31 -6.17
N LEU A 21 -19.25 24.27 -6.30
CA LEU A 21 -19.90 24.91 -5.17
C LEU A 21 -21.19 24.16 -4.85
N ALA A 22 -21.28 23.64 -3.64
CA ALA A 22 -22.49 22.97 -3.14
C ALA A 22 -23.46 23.99 -2.54
N CYS A 23 -24.68 24.02 -3.06
CA CYS A 23 -25.81 24.83 -2.54
C CYS A 23 -26.71 24.00 -1.63
N GLY A 24 -26.13 23.13 -0.80
CA GLY A 24 -26.85 22.22 0.09
C GLY A 24 -26.45 20.76 -0.12
N MET A 25 -27.27 19.82 0.37
CA MET A 25 -26.96 18.39 0.28
C MET A 25 -27.19 17.78 -1.10
N ASN A 26 -28.05 18.38 -1.93
CA ASN A 26 -28.51 17.77 -3.18
C ASN A 26 -28.33 18.64 -4.42
N GLU A 27 -27.76 19.83 -4.28
CA GLU A 27 -27.67 20.81 -5.37
C GLU A 27 -26.26 21.34 -5.58
N ILE A 28 -25.83 21.36 -6.83
CA ILE A 28 -24.58 21.97 -7.30
C ILE A 28 -24.94 23.34 -7.89
N GLY A 29 -24.42 24.42 -7.27
CA GLY A 29 -24.67 25.78 -7.71
C GLY A 29 -23.82 26.16 -8.93
N SER A 30 -22.52 26.04 -8.82
CA SER A 30 -21.58 26.45 -9.87
C SER A 30 -20.47 25.42 -10.08
N ARG A 31 -19.94 25.40 -11.32
CA ARG A 31 -18.85 24.48 -11.70
C ARG A 31 -17.86 25.20 -12.61
N GLU A 32 -16.58 25.10 -12.24
CA GLU A 32 -15.48 25.65 -13.03
C GLU A 32 -14.41 24.59 -13.29
N TYR A 33 -13.71 24.69 -14.42
CA TYR A 33 -12.63 23.79 -14.80
C TYR A 33 -11.36 24.57 -15.13
N GLY A 34 -10.21 24.03 -14.73
CA GLY A 34 -8.88 24.56 -15.04
C GLY A 34 -7.84 23.46 -15.17
N CYS A 35 -6.80 23.74 -15.95
CA CYS A 35 -5.67 22.83 -16.14
C CYS A 35 -4.35 23.53 -15.73
N PHE A 36 -3.50 22.83 -14.97
CA PHE A 36 -2.29 23.40 -14.36
C PHE A 36 -1.12 22.44 -14.50
N PRO A 37 0.14 22.92 -14.58
CA PRO A 37 1.31 22.05 -14.51
C PRO A 37 1.42 21.33 -13.17
N ASN A 38 1.84 20.07 -13.19
CA ASN A 38 2.07 19.29 -11.95
C ASN A 38 3.47 19.60 -11.35
N ASN A 39 3.66 20.84 -10.90
CA ASN A 39 4.84 21.34 -10.24
C ASN A 39 4.48 22.49 -9.30
N THR A 40 5.46 22.96 -8.51
CA THR A 40 5.23 24.02 -7.50
C THR A 40 4.62 25.30 -8.06
N THR A 41 4.97 25.69 -9.29
CA THR A 41 4.37 26.86 -9.95
C THR A 41 2.90 26.61 -10.29
N GLY A 42 2.57 25.41 -10.80
CA GLY A 42 1.19 25.01 -11.08
C GLY A 42 0.36 24.91 -9.80
N TYR A 43 0.90 24.43 -8.70
CA TYR A 43 0.19 24.37 -7.40
C TYR A 43 -0.23 25.77 -6.91
N ARG A 44 0.65 26.76 -7.07
CA ARG A 44 0.32 28.15 -6.74
C ARG A 44 -0.78 28.70 -7.67
N LYS A 45 -0.69 28.43 -8.98
CA LYS A 45 -1.71 28.83 -9.95
C LYS A 45 -3.06 28.18 -9.65
N LEU A 46 -3.08 26.88 -9.34
CA LEU A 46 -4.29 26.16 -8.93
C LEU A 46 -4.93 26.82 -7.70
N CYS A 47 -4.17 27.08 -6.62
CA CYS A 47 -4.71 27.70 -5.43
C CYS A 47 -5.20 29.14 -5.65
N ASN A 48 -4.51 29.92 -6.48
CA ASN A 48 -4.99 31.26 -6.85
C ASN A 48 -6.30 31.19 -7.66
N TRP A 49 -6.38 30.25 -8.59
CA TRP A 49 -7.60 30.02 -9.36
C TRP A 49 -8.76 29.55 -8.47
N VAL A 50 -8.52 28.69 -7.50
CA VAL A 50 -9.52 28.29 -6.49
C VAL A 50 -10.00 29.53 -5.72
N LYS A 51 -9.08 30.40 -5.26
CA LYS A 51 -9.43 31.64 -4.54
C LYS A 51 -10.30 32.58 -5.37
N THR A 52 -9.99 32.73 -6.66
CA THR A 52 -10.76 33.58 -7.57
C THR A 52 -12.17 33.03 -7.78
N ASN A 53 -12.36 31.72 -7.76
CA ASN A 53 -13.63 31.03 -7.97
C ASN A 53 -14.23 30.50 -6.65
N ALA A 54 -13.90 31.11 -5.51
CA ALA A 54 -14.33 30.61 -4.20
C ALA A 54 -15.77 31.00 -3.81
N TRP A 55 -16.46 31.84 -4.58
CA TRP A 55 -17.86 32.26 -4.35
C TRP A 55 -18.18 32.56 -2.88
N ASN A 56 -17.40 33.43 -2.25
CA ASN A 56 -17.55 33.84 -0.81
C ASN A 56 -17.38 32.70 0.21
N THR A 57 -16.77 31.56 -0.16
CA THR A 57 -16.37 30.53 0.79
C THR A 57 -14.99 30.79 1.37
N ILE A 58 -14.73 30.31 2.58
CA ILE A 58 -13.43 30.41 3.26
C ILE A 58 -12.65 29.10 3.11
N ALA A 59 -11.33 29.16 3.31
CA ALA A 59 -10.44 28.01 3.09
C ALA A 59 -10.80 26.77 3.92
N GLU A 60 -11.34 26.96 5.11
CA GLU A 60 -11.82 25.90 6.00
C GLU A 60 -13.05 25.15 5.45
N GLU A 61 -13.76 25.77 4.51
CA GLU A 61 -14.91 25.18 3.81
C GLU A 61 -14.53 24.45 2.52
N TRP A 62 -13.23 24.43 2.15
CA TRP A 62 -12.74 23.78 0.94
C TRP A 62 -12.30 22.35 1.22
N LEU A 63 -12.50 21.47 0.24
CA LEU A 63 -11.99 20.12 0.24
C LEU A 63 -11.40 19.81 -1.13
N PHE A 64 -10.10 19.61 -1.16
CA PHE A 64 -9.43 19.04 -2.33
C PHE A 64 -9.56 17.53 -2.31
N CYS A 65 -9.84 16.93 -3.45
CA CYS A 65 -9.92 15.48 -3.59
C CYS A 65 -9.24 15.03 -4.88
N GLY A 66 -8.58 13.89 -4.84
CA GLY A 66 -7.98 13.30 -6.03
C GLY A 66 -7.78 11.81 -5.92
N GLU A 67 -7.51 11.15 -7.05
CA GLU A 67 -7.20 9.73 -7.07
C GLU A 67 -5.78 9.45 -6.56
N ASP A 68 -5.60 8.30 -5.87
CA ASP A 68 -4.27 7.79 -5.51
C ASP A 68 -3.54 7.27 -6.76
N THR A 69 -2.86 8.15 -7.46
CA THR A 69 -2.00 7.85 -8.62
C THR A 69 -0.52 7.66 -8.25
N GLY A 70 -0.25 7.45 -6.95
CA GLY A 70 1.10 7.22 -6.44
C GLY A 70 1.98 8.46 -6.52
N SER A 71 3.06 8.44 -7.30
CA SER A 71 4.03 9.55 -7.35
C SER A 71 3.45 10.85 -7.89
N CYS A 72 2.42 10.81 -8.75
CA CYS A 72 1.85 12.01 -9.36
C CYS A 72 1.01 12.84 -8.37
N SER A 73 0.36 12.21 -7.40
CA SER A 73 -0.48 12.89 -6.41
C SER A 73 0.30 13.42 -5.19
N ILE A 74 1.43 12.80 -4.84
CA ILE A 74 2.17 13.11 -3.59
C ILE A 74 2.64 14.57 -3.53
N GLY A 75 3.12 15.13 -4.66
CA GLY A 75 3.70 16.48 -4.71
C GLY A 75 2.70 17.54 -4.28
N LEU A 76 1.55 17.59 -4.94
CA LEU A 76 0.47 18.54 -4.62
C LEU A 76 -0.10 18.26 -3.23
N SER A 77 -0.30 16.99 -2.87
CA SER A 77 -0.88 16.63 -1.56
C SER A 77 -0.03 17.14 -0.39
N LYS A 78 1.30 16.94 -0.44
CA LYS A 78 2.22 17.50 0.56
C LYS A 78 2.21 19.02 0.57
N TRP A 79 2.13 19.65 -0.60
CA TRP A 79 2.14 21.11 -0.72
C TRP A 79 0.84 21.71 -0.15
N LEU A 80 -0.32 21.15 -0.44
CA LEU A 80 -1.61 21.58 0.11
C LEU A 80 -1.66 21.38 1.63
N TYR A 81 -1.25 20.21 2.11
CA TYR A 81 -1.13 19.93 3.54
C TYR A 81 -0.24 20.95 4.26
N GLY A 82 0.95 21.26 3.71
CA GLY A 82 1.85 22.26 4.26
C GLY A 82 1.32 23.71 4.22
N LYS A 83 0.24 23.97 3.47
CA LYS A 83 -0.49 25.24 3.43
C LYS A 83 -1.76 25.24 4.32
N GLY A 84 -2.04 24.13 5.00
CA GLY A 84 -3.22 23.99 5.88
C GLY A 84 -4.53 23.74 5.13
N TYR A 85 -4.47 23.30 3.87
CA TYR A 85 -5.68 22.92 3.12
C TYR A 85 -6.01 21.43 3.34
N ASP A 86 -7.30 21.13 3.44
CA ASP A 86 -7.79 19.77 3.51
C ASP A 86 -7.74 19.11 2.13
N ILE A 87 -7.00 18.02 2.03
CA ILE A 87 -6.95 17.17 0.83
C ILE A 87 -7.24 15.72 1.18
N TRP A 88 -8.07 15.08 0.36
CA TRP A 88 -8.45 13.69 0.45
C TRP A 88 -7.94 12.93 -0.78
N ILE A 89 -7.05 11.97 -0.59
CA ILE A 89 -6.56 11.08 -1.65
C ILE A 89 -7.28 9.75 -1.52
N GLU A 90 -8.13 9.46 -2.50
CA GLU A 90 -9.02 8.30 -2.49
C GLU A 90 -8.59 7.26 -3.53
N ASN A 91 -9.00 6.03 -3.31
CA ASN A 91 -8.76 4.94 -4.24
C ASN A 91 -9.59 5.13 -5.53
N ALA A 92 -8.92 5.05 -6.69
CA ALA A 92 -9.56 5.17 -8.01
C ALA A 92 -10.78 4.24 -8.20
N TYR A 93 -10.75 3.04 -7.60
CA TYR A 93 -11.87 2.11 -7.65
C TYR A 93 -13.12 2.64 -6.91
N ALA A 94 -12.94 3.27 -5.75
CA ALA A 94 -14.05 3.84 -4.98
C ALA A 94 -14.71 5.00 -5.74
N ILE A 95 -13.92 5.90 -6.32
CA ILE A 95 -14.41 7.01 -7.14
C ILE A 95 -15.19 6.48 -8.33
N LYS A 96 -14.59 5.57 -9.11
CA LYS A 96 -15.19 5.01 -10.32
C LYS A 96 -16.51 4.29 -10.05
N HIS A 97 -16.61 3.53 -8.97
CA HIS A 97 -17.85 2.79 -8.64
C HIS A 97 -18.96 3.63 -8.03
N SER A 98 -18.67 4.89 -7.65
CA SER A 98 -19.68 5.82 -7.14
C SER A 98 -20.35 6.64 -8.23
N SER A 99 -19.77 6.72 -9.43
CA SER A 99 -20.15 7.68 -10.48
C SER A 99 -21.18 7.17 -11.51
N GLY A 100 -21.66 5.92 -11.38
CA GLY A 100 -22.62 5.33 -12.32
C GLY A 100 -22.02 5.04 -13.69
N ILE A 101 -22.89 4.92 -14.72
CA ILE A 101 -22.47 4.60 -16.11
C ILE A 101 -21.95 5.88 -16.78
N GLN A 102 -20.69 5.86 -17.16
CA GLN A 102 -20.03 6.96 -17.85
C GLN A 102 -19.86 6.67 -19.34
N ARG A 103 -20.29 7.63 -20.18
CA ARG A 103 -20.18 7.53 -21.64
C ARG A 103 -19.05 8.38 -22.24
N VAL A 104 -18.64 9.43 -21.52
CA VAL A 104 -17.56 10.33 -21.95
C VAL A 104 -16.36 10.14 -21.04
N LYS A 105 -15.20 9.93 -21.63
CA LYS A 105 -13.94 9.83 -20.91
C LYS A 105 -12.98 10.90 -21.43
N ASN A 106 -12.75 11.91 -20.60
CA ASN A 106 -11.69 12.90 -20.78
C ASN A 106 -11.31 13.49 -19.43
N ASP A 107 -10.14 14.07 -19.32
CA ASP A 107 -9.55 14.55 -18.07
C ASP A 107 -10.44 15.59 -17.35
N LYS A 108 -11.19 16.42 -18.13
CA LYS A 108 -12.19 17.35 -17.58
C LYS A 108 -13.36 16.62 -16.93
N ALA A 109 -13.87 15.55 -17.55
CA ALA A 109 -14.95 14.75 -16.97
C ALA A 109 -14.46 13.98 -15.75
N ASP A 110 -13.23 13.45 -15.79
CA ASP A 110 -12.65 12.69 -14.70
C ASP A 110 -12.45 13.58 -13.46
N SER A 111 -11.92 14.81 -13.61
CA SER A 111 -11.81 15.77 -12.50
C SER A 111 -13.18 16.19 -11.92
N ALA A 112 -14.21 16.32 -12.79
CA ALA A 112 -15.56 16.63 -12.36
C ALA A 112 -16.19 15.51 -11.50
N ILE A 113 -15.95 14.26 -11.90
CA ILE A 113 -16.39 13.07 -11.16
C ILE A 113 -15.75 13.01 -9.79
N ILE A 114 -14.45 13.32 -9.70
CA ILE A 114 -13.72 13.35 -8.44
C ILE A 114 -14.32 14.44 -7.51
N ALA A 115 -14.64 15.62 -8.05
CA ALA A 115 -15.28 16.68 -7.27
C ALA A 115 -16.69 16.29 -6.77
N GLU A 116 -17.50 15.67 -7.63
CA GLU A 116 -18.82 15.15 -7.23
C GLU A 116 -18.71 14.03 -6.19
N TYR A 117 -17.72 13.16 -6.32
CA TYR A 117 -17.43 12.14 -5.33
C TYR A 117 -17.14 12.76 -3.96
N ALA A 118 -16.22 13.73 -3.91
CA ALA A 118 -15.88 14.43 -2.69
C ALA A 118 -17.09 15.09 -2.02
N TRP A 119 -17.96 15.71 -2.80
CA TRP A 119 -19.19 16.30 -2.31
C TRP A 119 -20.16 15.27 -1.74
N ARG A 120 -20.44 14.19 -2.49
CA ARG A 120 -21.42 13.16 -2.06
C ARG A 120 -20.95 12.29 -0.91
N GLN A 121 -19.64 12.13 -0.73
CA GLN A 121 -19.05 11.26 0.28
C GLN A 121 -18.28 12.04 1.35
N GLN A 122 -18.61 13.32 1.55
CA GLN A 122 -17.90 14.18 2.49
C GLN A 122 -17.94 13.70 3.96
N ASP A 123 -18.89 12.84 4.29
CA ASP A 123 -18.99 12.16 5.59
C ASP A 123 -17.91 11.08 5.80
N LYS A 124 -17.25 10.65 4.73
CA LYS A 124 -16.22 9.60 4.72
C LYS A 124 -14.81 10.13 4.50
N VAL A 125 -14.63 11.44 4.52
CA VAL A 125 -13.31 12.05 4.26
C VAL A 125 -12.28 11.53 5.26
N VAL A 126 -11.18 11.03 4.70
CA VAL A 126 -9.95 10.74 5.45
C VAL A 126 -8.90 11.74 4.98
N PRO A 127 -8.59 12.78 5.76
CA PRO A 127 -7.60 13.77 5.38
C PRO A 127 -6.24 13.11 5.09
N PHE A 128 -5.55 13.65 4.08
CA PHE A 128 -4.20 13.22 3.77
C PHE A 128 -3.25 13.68 4.87
N GLU A 129 -2.50 12.73 5.39
CA GLU A 129 -1.37 12.99 6.27
C GLU A 129 -0.09 12.51 5.57
N PRO A 130 0.92 13.37 5.40
CA PRO A 130 2.19 12.94 4.83
C PRO A 130 2.84 11.90 5.75
N LEU A 131 3.51 10.93 5.14
CA LEU A 131 4.39 10.04 5.90
C LEU A 131 5.46 10.90 6.58
N ASN A 132 5.87 10.51 7.79
CA ASN A 132 7.06 11.10 8.40
C ASN A 132 8.28 10.85 7.48
N GLU A 133 9.32 11.64 7.65
CA GLU A 133 10.47 11.61 6.74
C GLU A 133 11.15 10.24 6.70
N SER A 134 11.33 9.61 7.86
CA SER A 134 11.93 8.27 7.98
C SER A 134 11.13 7.22 7.20
N LEU A 135 9.80 7.22 7.32
CA LEU A 135 8.94 6.29 6.57
C LEU A 135 8.89 6.58 5.08
N ALA A 136 8.97 7.86 4.68
CA ALA A 136 9.01 8.23 3.28
C ALA A 136 10.30 7.72 2.62
N GLN A 137 11.46 7.97 3.24
CA GLN A 137 12.75 7.46 2.79
C GLN A 137 12.79 5.93 2.78
N LEU A 138 12.32 5.29 3.85
CA LEU A 138 12.23 3.84 3.95
C LEU A 138 11.40 3.23 2.82
N ARG A 139 10.27 3.86 2.47
CA ARG A 139 9.40 3.43 1.37
C ARG A 139 10.11 3.50 0.03
N GLU A 140 10.81 4.59 -0.26
CA GLU A 140 11.51 4.79 -1.54
C GLU A 140 12.61 3.74 -1.73
N ILE A 141 13.47 3.55 -0.71
CA ILE A 141 14.56 2.57 -0.76
C ILE A 141 14.02 1.14 -0.84
N PHE A 142 12.97 0.81 -0.08
CA PHE A 142 12.34 -0.50 -0.11
C PHE A 142 11.77 -0.84 -1.49
N LEU A 143 11.08 0.10 -2.14
CA LEU A 143 10.53 -0.08 -3.48
C LEU A 143 11.63 -0.19 -4.54
N TYR A 144 12.67 0.64 -4.45
CA TYR A 144 13.83 0.56 -5.34
C TYR A 144 14.54 -0.80 -5.23
N ARG A 145 14.82 -1.24 -3.99
CA ARG A 145 15.36 -2.56 -3.73
C ARG A 145 14.52 -3.69 -4.33
N HIS A 146 13.19 -3.60 -4.16
CA HIS A 146 12.28 -4.61 -4.73
C HIS A 146 12.35 -4.65 -6.26
N LYS A 147 12.43 -3.49 -6.91
CA LYS A 147 12.62 -3.38 -8.36
C LYS A 147 13.93 -4.04 -8.81
N LEU A 148 15.03 -3.80 -8.09
CA LEU A 148 16.33 -4.43 -8.36
C LEU A 148 16.27 -5.96 -8.26
N VAL A 149 15.60 -6.49 -7.23
CA VAL A 149 15.38 -7.93 -7.09
C VAL A 149 14.63 -8.51 -8.29
N GLY A 150 13.59 -7.83 -8.77
CA GLY A 150 12.86 -8.23 -9.98
C GLY A 150 13.75 -8.26 -11.23
N GLN A 151 14.59 -7.24 -11.42
CA GLN A 151 15.55 -7.17 -12.54
C GLN A 151 16.58 -8.28 -12.46
N ARG A 152 17.12 -8.56 -11.28
CA ARG A 152 18.05 -9.68 -11.05
C ARG A 152 17.42 -11.00 -11.44
N VAL A 153 16.22 -11.31 -10.93
CA VAL A 153 15.50 -12.56 -11.24
C VAL A 153 15.23 -12.69 -12.74
N ALA A 154 14.81 -11.61 -13.41
CA ALA A 154 14.61 -11.63 -14.86
C ALA A 154 15.89 -11.96 -15.65
N MET A 155 17.05 -11.45 -15.19
CA MET A 155 18.35 -11.77 -15.80
C MET A 155 18.80 -13.22 -15.49
N GLU A 156 18.52 -13.72 -14.28
CA GLU A 156 18.85 -15.09 -13.87
C GLU A 156 18.04 -16.13 -14.66
N LEU A 157 16.74 -15.93 -14.82
CA LEU A 157 15.86 -16.82 -15.60
C LEU A 157 16.31 -16.92 -17.07
N ARG A 158 16.79 -15.82 -17.67
CA ARG A 158 17.34 -15.85 -19.03
C ARG A 158 18.57 -16.75 -19.19
N LYS A 159 19.34 -16.97 -18.11
CA LYS A 159 20.50 -17.88 -18.13
C LYS A 159 20.12 -19.35 -18.12
N GLU A 160 18.95 -19.69 -17.61
CA GLU A 160 18.50 -21.07 -17.43
C GLU A 160 17.94 -21.69 -18.70
N ASP A 161 17.79 -20.91 -19.78
CA ASP A 161 17.39 -21.44 -21.08
C ASP A 161 18.55 -22.21 -21.73
N LYS A 162 18.89 -23.32 -21.08
CA LYS A 162 20.00 -24.24 -21.45
C LYS A 162 19.68 -25.09 -22.66
N SER A 163 18.48 -24.99 -23.24
CA SER A 163 18.01 -25.88 -24.32
C SER A 163 18.62 -25.60 -25.69
N GLN A 164 19.27 -24.44 -25.86
CA GLN A 164 19.99 -24.14 -27.11
C GLN A 164 21.49 -24.06 -26.86
N SER A 165 22.18 -25.02 -27.43
CA SER A 165 23.62 -25.23 -27.49
C SER A 165 24.50 -24.05 -27.00
N ASN A 166 25.15 -24.22 -25.87
CA ASN A 166 26.14 -23.35 -25.24
C ASN A 166 27.38 -22.99 -26.09
N LYS A 167 27.34 -23.20 -27.40
CA LYS A 167 28.50 -23.09 -28.29
C LYS A 167 28.59 -21.76 -29.05
N SER A 168 27.58 -20.91 -29.00
CA SER A 168 27.62 -19.62 -29.70
C SER A 168 28.45 -18.58 -28.92
N LYS A 169 29.40 -17.92 -29.62
CA LYS A 169 30.17 -16.79 -29.09
C LYS A 169 29.24 -15.65 -28.53
N ALA A 170 28.09 -15.46 -29.16
CA ALA A 170 27.11 -14.49 -28.75
C ALA A 170 26.50 -14.85 -27.39
N ILE A 171 26.13 -16.13 -27.17
CA ILE A 171 25.57 -16.59 -25.88
C ILE A 171 26.61 -16.44 -24.77
N SER A 172 27.87 -16.81 -25.04
CA SER A 172 28.97 -16.63 -24.08
C SER A 172 29.20 -15.17 -23.72
N PHE A 173 29.12 -14.26 -24.68
CA PHE A 173 29.20 -12.82 -24.45
C PHE A 173 28.04 -12.33 -23.58
N ILE A 174 26.80 -12.69 -23.91
CA ILE A 174 25.59 -12.30 -23.15
C ILE A 174 25.69 -12.81 -21.71
N ASN A 175 26.05 -14.08 -21.51
CA ASN A 175 26.16 -14.67 -20.17
C ASN A 175 27.24 -13.99 -19.32
N ARG A 176 28.38 -13.63 -19.90
CA ARG A 176 29.44 -12.89 -19.21
C ARG A 176 28.94 -11.49 -18.78
N LYS A 177 28.28 -10.76 -19.69
CA LYS A 177 27.74 -9.43 -19.40
C LYS A 177 26.61 -9.49 -18.36
N SER A 178 25.69 -10.46 -18.48
CA SER A 178 24.63 -10.66 -17.49
C SER A 178 25.18 -11.01 -16.11
N LYS A 179 26.25 -11.83 -16.02
CA LYS A 179 26.91 -12.14 -14.74
C LYS A 179 27.46 -10.90 -14.07
N HIS A 180 28.10 -10.01 -14.82
CA HIS A 180 28.62 -8.74 -14.30
C HIS A 180 27.49 -7.84 -13.79
N LEU A 181 26.44 -7.64 -14.60
CA LEU A 181 25.28 -6.82 -14.20
C LEU A 181 24.58 -7.38 -12.95
N ILE A 182 24.42 -8.71 -12.84
CA ILE A 182 23.84 -9.34 -11.64
C ILE A 182 24.71 -9.07 -10.41
N ALA A 183 26.04 -9.09 -10.55
CA ALA A 183 26.94 -8.78 -9.44
C ALA A 183 26.77 -7.33 -8.94
N GLU A 184 26.67 -6.37 -9.86
CA GLU A 184 26.42 -4.96 -9.51
C GLU A 184 25.02 -4.76 -8.88
N ILE A 185 24.01 -5.41 -9.41
CA ILE A 185 22.65 -5.37 -8.82
C ILE A 185 22.68 -5.93 -7.39
N ASN A 186 23.37 -7.04 -7.15
CA ASN A 186 23.50 -7.63 -5.82
C ASN A 186 24.21 -6.69 -4.84
N LYS A 187 25.26 -5.99 -5.29
CA LYS A 187 25.95 -4.97 -4.50
C LYS A 187 25.00 -3.84 -4.11
N THR A 188 24.27 -3.29 -5.09
CA THR A 188 23.30 -2.22 -4.85
C THR A 188 22.15 -2.68 -3.92
N ILE A 189 21.68 -3.92 -4.05
CA ILE A 189 20.68 -4.49 -3.12
C ILE A 189 21.24 -4.52 -1.68
N ALA A 190 22.52 -4.91 -1.49
CA ALA A 190 23.14 -4.91 -0.18
C ALA A 190 23.30 -3.48 0.40
N GLU A 191 23.59 -2.49 -0.44
CA GLU A 191 23.63 -1.08 -0.05
C GLU A 191 22.23 -0.58 0.36
N CYS A 192 21.17 -0.93 -0.39
CA CYS A 192 19.79 -0.64 0.00
C CYS A 192 19.44 -1.29 1.34
N ASP A 193 19.87 -2.53 1.58
CA ASP A 193 19.62 -3.22 2.85
C ASP A 193 20.28 -2.50 4.03
N LYS A 194 21.51 -2.01 3.87
CA LYS A 194 22.19 -1.21 4.90
C LYS A 194 21.49 0.13 5.14
N ALA A 195 21.06 0.82 4.08
CA ALA A 195 20.33 2.08 4.19
C ALA A 195 18.98 1.90 4.91
N ILE A 196 18.25 0.81 4.61
CA ILE A 196 17.03 0.44 5.33
C ILE A 196 17.29 0.26 6.82
N ASP A 197 18.37 -0.46 7.20
CA ASP A 197 18.73 -0.64 8.59
C ASP A 197 19.04 0.67 9.29
N SER A 198 19.83 1.52 8.63
CA SER A 198 20.21 2.81 9.20
C SER A 198 18.99 3.72 9.46
N ILE A 199 18.00 3.71 8.55
CA ILE A 199 16.76 4.49 8.74
C ILE A 199 15.93 3.92 9.89
N ILE A 200 15.82 2.59 9.99
CA ILE A 200 15.07 1.94 11.07
C ILE A 200 15.74 2.20 12.42
N GLU A 201 17.06 2.11 12.49
CA GLU A 201 17.82 2.36 13.72
C GLU A 201 17.76 3.82 14.20
N ALA A 202 17.60 4.77 13.27
CA ALA A 202 17.54 6.21 13.58
C ALA A 202 16.15 6.66 14.11
N ASP A 203 15.11 5.85 13.98
CA ASP A 203 13.74 6.16 14.40
C ASP A 203 13.31 5.14 15.47
N GLU A 204 13.22 5.56 16.73
CA GLU A 204 12.93 4.68 17.86
C GLU A 204 11.60 3.93 17.73
N GLU A 205 10.56 4.56 17.20
CA GLU A 205 9.24 3.91 17.01
C GLU A 205 9.31 2.82 15.92
N LEU A 206 10.03 3.11 14.83
CA LEU A 206 10.25 2.13 13.76
C LEU A 206 11.12 0.98 14.24
N LYS A 207 12.20 1.26 14.97
CA LYS A 207 13.11 0.27 15.54
C LYS A 207 12.39 -0.69 16.46
N GLU A 208 11.61 -0.17 17.40
CA GLU A 208 10.82 -0.98 18.33
C GLU A 208 9.84 -1.90 17.61
N ASN A 209 9.03 -1.33 16.69
CA ASN A 209 8.05 -2.11 15.96
C ASN A 209 8.70 -3.12 15.00
N TYR A 210 9.83 -2.76 14.38
CA TYR A 210 10.61 -3.69 13.56
C TYR A 210 11.13 -4.88 14.36
N ALA A 211 11.69 -4.65 15.55
CA ALA A 211 12.17 -5.70 16.46
C ALA A 211 11.02 -6.63 16.90
N ILE A 212 9.86 -6.06 17.24
CA ILE A 212 8.67 -6.83 17.59
C ILE A 212 8.23 -7.72 16.43
N ILE A 213 8.13 -7.20 15.21
CA ILE A 213 7.68 -7.95 14.04
C ILE A 213 8.66 -9.07 13.71
N THR A 214 9.96 -8.79 13.71
CA THR A 214 11.01 -9.76 13.37
C THR A 214 11.23 -10.82 14.46
N SER A 215 10.76 -10.60 15.70
CA SER A 215 10.78 -11.61 16.76
C SER A 215 9.90 -12.82 16.46
N ILE A 216 8.94 -12.68 15.53
CA ILE A 216 8.03 -13.78 15.17
C ILE A 216 8.74 -14.74 14.21
N LYS A 217 8.94 -15.99 14.61
CA LYS A 217 9.55 -17.02 13.75
C LYS A 217 8.80 -17.15 12.43
N GLY A 218 9.51 -16.91 11.32
CA GLY A 218 8.98 -16.93 9.97
C GLY A 218 8.68 -15.56 9.39
N VAL A 219 8.70 -14.50 10.18
CA VAL A 219 8.56 -13.13 9.71
C VAL A 219 9.93 -12.47 9.68
N ALA A 220 10.49 -12.34 8.49
CA ALA A 220 11.83 -11.79 8.30
C ALA A 220 11.80 -10.30 7.92
N ARG A 221 12.99 -9.70 7.84
CA ARG A 221 13.29 -8.30 7.51
C ARG A 221 12.36 -7.69 6.47
N GLN A 222 12.23 -8.31 5.29
CA GLN A 222 11.45 -7.75 4.18
C GLN A 222 9.95 -7.67 4.51
N ASN A 223 9.43 -8.63 5.27
CA ASN A 223 8.05 -8.59 5.74
C ASN A 223 7.82 -7.48 6.77
N ALA A 224 8.75 -7.30 7.72
CA ALA A 224 8.69 -6.25 8.71
C ALA A 224 8.72 -4.87 8.06
N THR A 225 9.74 -4.61 7.22
CA THR A 225 9.85 -3.35 6.47
C THR A 225 8.61 -3.07 5.62
N CYS A 226 8.11 -4.08 4.90
CA CYS A 226 6.89 -3.97 4.10
C CYS A 226 5.68 -3.57 4.96
N MET A 227 5.51 -4.16 6.14
CA MET A 227 4.41 -3.81 7.05
C MET A 227 4.53 -2.37 7.54
N LEU A 228 5.70 -1.96 8.02
CA LEU A 228 5.92 -0.59 8.49
C LEU A 228 5.59 0.44 7.40
N VAL A 229 6.11 0.22 6.17
CA VAL A 229 5.92 1.13 5.03
C VAL A 229 4.45 1.25 4.62
N TYR A 230 3.79 0.12 4.40
CA TYR A 230 2.44 0.13 3.79
C TYR A 230 1.31 0.38 4.79
N THR A 231 1.56 0.21 6.08
CA THR A 231 0.59 0.51 7.12
C THR A 231 0.83 1.88 7.79
N ASN A 232 1.81 2.65 7.32
CA ASN A 232 2.27 3.87 7.99
C ASN A 232 2.55 3.58 9.47
N ASN A 233 3.42 2.62 9.71
CA ASN A 233 3.73 2.14 11.06
C ASN A 233 2.45 1.78 11.87
N PHE A 234 1.49 1.09 11.21
CA PHE A 234 0.15 0.68 11.67
C PHE A 234 -0.86 1.83 11.88
N LYS A 235 -0.44 3.10 11.83
CA LYS A 235 -1.31 4.26 12.07
C LYS A 235 -2.42 4.37 11.02
N LYS A 236 -2.13 4.09 9.73
CA LYS A 236 -3.10 4.16 8.62
C LYS A 236 -4.39 3.37 8.88
N PHE A 237 -4.32 2.29 9.64
CA PHE A 237 -5.46 1.41 9.91
C PHE A 237 -5.90 1.43 11.37
N GLY A 238 -5.38 2.35 12.19
CA GLY A 238 -5.70 2.43 13.62
C GLY A 238 -5.40 1.13 14.37
N TYR A 239 -4.34 0.41 13.98
CA TYR A 239 -3.97 -0.89 14.56
C TYR A 239 -5.09 -1.95 14.47
N ASP A 240 -5.99 -1.85 13.48
CA ASP A 240 -7.05 -2.84 13.27
C ASP A 240 -6.55 -3.97 12.35
N PRO A 241 -6.40 -5.21 12.86
CA PRO A 241 -5.93 -6.33 12.07
C PRO A 241 -6.90 -6.75 10.97
N ARG A 242 -8.20 -6.42 11.09
CA ARG A 242 -9.20 -6.73 10.06
C ARG A 242 -9.02 -5.82 8.86
N LYS A 243 -8.84 -4.51 9.09
CA LYS A 243 -8.56 -3.54 8.02
C LYS A 243 -7.26 -3.86 7.30
N ILE A 244 -6.20 -4.22 8.05
CA ILE A 244 -4.91 -4.65 7.48
C ILE A 244 -5.09 -5.93 6.66
N ALA A 245 -5.83 -6.93 7.14
CA ALA A 245 -6.07 -8.17 6.40
C ALA A 245 -6.86 -7.93 5.09
N CYS A 246 -7.82 -7.00 5.09
CA CYS A 246 -8.50 -6.55 3.87
C CYS A 246 -7.51 -5.92 2.89
N TYR A 247 -6.71 -4.98 3.34
CA TYR A 247 -5.70 -4.29 2.53
C TYR A 247 -4.66 -5.25 1.94
N TYR A 248 -4.25 -6.27 2.70
CA TYR A 248 -3.34 -7.33 2.26
C TYR A 248 -4.02 -8.39 1.36
N GLY A 249 -5.33 -8.29 1.16
CA GLY A 249 -6.10 -9.22 0.32
C GLY A 249 -6.10 -10.65 0.85
N VAL A 250 -6.07 -10.84 2.16
CA VAL A 250 -6.13 -12.15 2.81
C VAL A 250 -7.43 -12.36 3.59
N ALA A 251 -8.23 -11.31 3.78
CA ALA A 251 -9.56 -11.44 4.35
C ALA A 251 -10.49 -12.15 3.36
N PRO A 252 -11.25 -13.17 3.81
CA PRO A 252 -12.24 -13.84 2.97
C PRO A 252 -13.54 -13.05 2.95
N PHE A 253 -14.17 -12.93 1.76
CA PHE A 253 -15.48 -12.32 1.56
C PHE A 253 -16.43 -13.36 0.97
N GLY A 254 -17.56 -13.58 1.63
CA GLY A 254 -18.66 -14.40 1.09
C GLY A 254 -19.50 -13.57 0.12
N LYS A 255 -20.06 -14.23 -0.89
CA LYS A 255 -21.12 -13.66 -1.73
C LYS A 255 -22.40 -14.44 -1.48
N GLN A 256 -23.42 -13.74 -0.99
CA GLN A 256 -24.79 -14.26 -0.87
C GLN A 256 -25.72 -13.30 -1.60
N SER A 257 -26.57 -13.84 -2.44
CA SER A 257 -27.62 -13.06 -3.12
C SER A 257 -28.88 -13.93 -3.19
N GLY A 258 -29.92 -13.48 -2.51
CA GLY A 258 -31.16 -14.24 -2.36
C GLY A 258 -30.94 -15.63 -1.76
N THR A 259 -31.80 -16.56 -2.10
CA THR A 259 -31.72 -17.97 -1.68
C THR A 259 -30.88 -18.85 -2.60
N SER A 260 -30.61 -18.39 -3.83
CA SER A 260 -30.00 -19.21 -4.90
C SER A 260 -28.49 -19.07 -5.01
N VAL A 261 -27.88 -17.94 -4.51
CA VAL A 261 -26.45 -17.72 -4.60
C VAL A 261 -25.83 -17.74 -3.21
N ASN A 262 -25.14 -18.84 -2.90
CA ASN A 262 -24.32 -18.95 -1.70
C ASN A 262 -22.96 -19.50 -2.10
N THR A 263 -22.01 -18.60 -2.44
CA THR A 263 -20.66 -19.02 -2.83
C THR A 263 -19.73 -19.04 -1.61
N PRO A 264 -18.82 -20.04 -1.53
CA PRO A 264 -17.80 -20.07 -0.50
C PRO A 264 -17.01 -18.78 -0.46
N ALA A 265 -16.60 -18.36 0.74
CA ALA A 265 -15.85 -17.14 0.92
C ALA A 265 -14.48 -17.19 0.20
N HIS A 266 -14.21 -16.19 -0.62
CA HIS A 266 -12.97 -16.02 -1.39
C HIS A 266 -12.22 -14.76 -0.99
N THR A 267 -10.89 -14.77 -1.14
CA THR A 267 -10.08 -13.56 -0.99
C THR A 267 -10.26 -12.65 -2.19
N SER A 268 -10.28 -11.34 -1.94
CA SER A 268 -10.36 -10.34 -3.02
C SER A 268 -9.12 -10.37 -3.93
N HIS A 269 -9.33 -10.06 -5.22
CA HIS A 269 -8.26 -9.77 -6.17
C HIS A 269 -7.68 -8.36 -5.99
N PHE A 270 -8.43 -7.47 -5.34
CA PHE A 270 -8.00 -6.13 -4.98
C PHE A 270 -7.01 -6.19 -3.82
N ALA A 271 -5.74 -6.37 -4.15
CA ALA A 271 -4.66 -6.39 -3.17
C ALA A 271 -3.34 -6.04 -3.85
N ASN A 272 -2.46 -5.42 -3.11
CA ASN A 272 -1.09 -5.24 -3.56
C ASN A 272 -0.38 -6.60 -3.65
N LYS A 273 0.04 -6.97 -4.86
CA LYS A 273 0.67 -8.27 -5.15
C LYS A 273 1.96 -8.49 -4.35
N LEU A 274 2.76 -7.43 -4.16
CA LEU A 274 4.00 -7.47 -3.38
C LEU A 274 3.73 -7.86 -1.93
N ILE A 275 2.81 -7.13 -1.28
CA ILE A 275 2.43 -7.38 0.12
C ILE A 275 1.93 -8.81 0.30
N LYS A 276 1.02 -9.24 -0.57
CA LYS A 276 0.42 -10.58 -0.53
C LYS A 276 1.45 -11.69 -0.74
N SER A 277 2.45 -11.46 -1.61
CA SER A 277 3.55 -12.39 -1.88
C SER A 277 4.46 -12.52 -0.67
N LEU A 278 4.95 -11.41 -0.10
CA LEU A 278 5.82 -11.40 1.06
C LEU A 278 5.16 -12.07 2.27
N LEU A 279 3.90 -11.74 2.55
CA LEU A 279 3.16 -12.41 3.62
C LEU A 279 2.96 -13.91 3.33
N GLY A 280 2.85 -14.29 2.06
CA GLY A 280 2.82 -15.69 1.62
C GLY A 280 4.10 -16.44 2.00
N GLN A 281 5.24 -15.84 1.73
CA GLN A 281 6.56 -16.40 2.10
C GLN A 281 6.69 -16.54 3.64
N ALA A 282 6.30 -15.49 4.39
CA ALA A 282 6.30 -15.55 5.84
C ALA A 282 5.42 -16.69 6.39
N ALA A 283 4.23 -16.88 5.83
CA ALA A 283 3.32 -17.94 6.24
C ALA A 283 3.88 -19.35 5.93
N HIS A 284 4.55 -19.51 4.78
CA HIS A 284 5.23 -20.76 4.45
C HIS A 284 6.37 -21.09 5.42
N ILE A 285 7.16 -20.12 5.79
CA ILE A 285 8.27 -20.31 6.73
C ILE A 285 7.74 -20.51 8.15
N ALA A 286 6.77 -19.71 8.58
CA ALA A 286 6.18 -19.82 9.91
C ALA A 286 5.53 -21.19 10.16
N LYS A 287 4.82 -21.78 9.17
CA LYS A 287 4.24 -23.13 9.34
C LYS A 287 5.29 -24.23 9.53
N ILE A 288 6.56 -23.99 9.14
CA ILE A 288 7.66 -24.95 9.29
C ILE A 288 8.38 -24.74 10.62
N TYR A 289 8.69 -23.51 10.95
CA TYR A 289 9.61 -23.19 12.05
C TYR A 289 8.93 -22.63 13.31
N ASN A 290 7.67 -22.20 13.24
CA ASN A 290 6.91 -21.73 14.40
C ASN A 290 5.94 -22.83 14.86
N PRO A 291 6.15 -23.44 16.04
CA PRO A 291 5.33 -24.56 16.53
C PRO A 291 3.84 -24.22 16.61
N GLU A 292 3.47 -23.06 17.17
CA GLU A 292 2.07 -22.66 17.31
C GLU A 292 1.36 -22.50 15.94
N ILE A 293 2.08 -21.96 14.95
CA ILE A 293 1.57 -21.79 13.59
C ILE A 293 1.49 -23.13 12.86
N ARG A 294 2.45 -24.03 13.09
CA ARG A 294 2.44 -25.40 12.56
C ARG A 294 1.23 -26.16 13.05
N ASP A 295 0.99 -26.16 14.35
CA ASP A 295 -0.13 -26.84 14.97
C ASP A 295 -1.47 -26.27 14.49
N TYR A 296 -1.54 -24.96 14.38
CA TYR A 296 -2.70 -24.27 13.80
C TYR A 296 -2.94 -24.72 12.35
N TYR A 297 -1.92 -24.77 11.51
CA TYR A 297 -2.01 -25.22 10.12
C TYR A 297 -2.46 -26.68 10.04
N GLN A 298 -1.83 -27.59 10.80
CA GLN A 298 -2.18 -29.01 10.81
C GLN A 298 -3.60 -29.24 11.26
N ARG A 299 -4.07 -28.54 12.30
CA ARG A 299 -5.47 -28.58 12.75
C ARG A 299 -6.46 -28.14 11.66
N LEU A 300 -6.08 -27.19 10.79
CA LEU A 300 -6.94 -26.79 9.67
C LEU A 300 -6.99 -27.86 8.58
N ILE A 301 -5.88 -28.54 8.31
CA ILE A 301 -5.81 -29.65 7.36
C ILE A 301 -6.62 -30.84 7.88
N SER A 302 -6.49 -31.22 9.14
CA SER A 302 -7.25 -32.32 9.75
C SER A 302 -8.77 -32.07 9.75
N LYS A 303 -9.19 -30.78 9.73
CA LYS A 303 -10.60 -30.39 9.54
C LYS A 303 -11.04 -30.36 8.06
N GLY A 304 -10.26 -30.92 7.13
CA GLY A 304 -10.59 -31.03 5.71
C GLY A 304 -10.39 -29.75 4.89
N LYS A 305 -9.71 -28.71 5.42
CA LYS A 305 -9.43 -27.52 4.62
C LYS A 305 -8.34 -27.77 3.59
N LYS A 306 -8.55 -27.29 2.36
CA LYS A 306 -7.52 -27.33 1.30
C LYS A 306 -6.25 -26.61 1.74
N PRO A 307 -5.04 -27.09 1.38
CA PRO A 307 -3.76 -26.50 1.81
C PRO A 307 -3.63 -24.99 1.56
N GLN A 308 -4.09 -24.49 0.43
CA GLN A 308 -4.06 -23.08 0.09
C GLN A 308 -4.98 -22.24 0.99
N VAL A 309 -6.14 -22.77 1.34
CA VAL A 309 -7.08 -22.12 2.27
C VAL A 309 -6.49 -22.09 3.68
N ALA A 310 -5.91 -23.19 4.13
CA ALA A 310 -5.22 -23.28 5.42
C ALA A 310 -4.05 -22.28 5.50
N LEU A 311 -3.26 -22.18 4.43
CA LEU A 311 -2.17 -21.21 4.34
C LEU A 311 -2.67 -19.76 4.38
N ASN A 312 -3.78 -19.46 3.71
CA ASN A 312 -4.38 -18.12 3.79
C ASN A 312 -4.88 -17.80 5.21
N ASN A 313 -5.41 -18.77 5.93
CA ASN A 313 -5.74 -18.59 7.34
C ASN A 313 -4.50 -18.33 8.20
N VAL A 314 -3.37 -18.97 7.91
CA VAL A 314 -2.07 -18.67 8.56
C VAL A 314 -1.66 -17.22 8.29
N LYS A 315 -1.76 -16.72 7.05
CA LYS A 315 -1.48 -15.31 6.75
C LYS A 315 -2.31 -14.36 7.61
N ASN A 316 -3.60 -14.62 7.71
CA ASN A 316 -4.51 -13.80 8.53
C ASN A 316 -4.17 -13.91 10.02
N LYS A 317 -3.81 -15.11 10.50
CA LYS A 317 -3.36 -15.32 11.89
C LYS A 317 -2.09 -14.54 12.19
N LEU A 318 -1.10 -14.54 11.29
CA LEU A 318 0.15 -13.76 11.42
C LEU A 318 -0.13 -12.27 11.55
N ILE A 319 -0.99 -11.68 10.70
CA ILE A 319 -1.37 -10.27 10.83
C ILE A 319 -1.93 -9.97 12.22
N ARG A 320 -2.83 -10.82 12.73
CA ARG A 320 -3.43 -10.64 14.07
C ARG A 320 -2.41 -10.71 15.18
N ILE A 321 -1.45 -11.65 15.10
CA ILE A 321 -0.37 -11.78 16.07
C ILE A 321 0.52 -10.54 16.03
N ILE A 322 0.97 -10.12 14.85
CA ILE A 322 1.83 -8.94 14.66
C ILE A 322 1.16 -7.71 15.27
N VAL A 323 -0.09 -7.43 14.89
CA VAL A 323 -0.81 -6.25 15.37
C VAL A 323 -1.01 -6.31 16.89
N ALA A 324 -1.32 -7.48 17.45
CA ALA A 324 -1.49 -7.64 18.89
C ALA A 324 -0.18 -7.37 19.67
N LEU A 325 0.95 -7.86 19.16
CA LEU A 325 2.26 -7.64 19.77
C LEU A 325 2.69 -6.17 19.67
N VAL A 326 2.53 -5.55 18.51
CA VAL A 326 2.84 -4.12 18.31
C VAL A 326 1.98 -3.23 19.20
N ARG A 327 0.67 -3.51 19.33
CA ARG A 327 -0.21 -2.77 20.26
C ARG A 327 0.21 -2.90 21.73
N LYS A 328 0.72 -4.06 22.12
CA LYS A 328 1.17 -4.34 23.49
C LYS A 328 2.62 -3.95 23.73
N LYS A 329 3.34 -3.49 22.70
CA LYS A 329 4.79 -3.24 22.75
C LYS A 329 5.56 -4.45 23.31
N ALA A 330 5.21 -5.66 22.86
CA ALA A 330 5.75 -6.91 23.37
C ALA A 330 6.38 -7.74 22.26
N VAL A 331 7.53 -8.35 22.51
CA VAL A 331 8.18 -9.29 21.60
C VAL A 331 7.53 -10.69 21.67
N SER A 332 7.71 -11.49 20.63
CA SER A 332 7.20 -12.86 20.61
C SER A 332 8.07 -13.79 21.45
N TYR A 333 7.51 -14.32 22.54
CA TYR A 333 8.19 -15.21 23.48
C TYR A 333 8.20 -16.70 23.06
N THR A 334 7.85 -17.05 21.84
CA THR A 334 7.87 -18.45 21.37
C THR A 334 9.25 -19.13 21.50
N HIS A 335 10.29 -18.38 21.81
CA HIS A 335 11.63 -18.91 22.11
C HIS A 335 11.86 -19.23 23.58
N LEU A 336 11.23 -18.53 24.52
CA LEU A 336 11.55 -18.64 25.95
C LEU A 336 10.89 -19.85 26.62
N ARG A 337 9.69 -20.25 26.18
CA ARG A 337 9.01 -21.44 26.71
C ARG A 337 9.75 -22.76 26.48
N ALA A 338 10.60 -22.84 25.43
CA ALA A 338 11.40 -24.04 25.20
C ALA A 338 12.60 -24.15 26.15
N HIS A 339 13.06 -23.06 26.75
CA HIS A 339 14.15 -23.08 27.73
C HIS A 339 13.66 -23.20 29.18
N GLU A 340 12.49 -22.64 29.51
CA GLU A 340 11.94 -22.74 30.87
C GLU A 340 11.44 -24.13 31.22
N THR A 341 10.99 -24.94 30.23
CA THR A 341 10.60 -26.35 30.47
C THR A 341 11.79 -27.29 30.68
N LEU A 342 12.99 -26.90 30.25
CA LEU A 342 14.22 -27.68 30.49
C LEU A 342 14.96 -27.28 31.77
N ALA A 343 14.62 -26.12 32.35
CA ALA A 343 15.21 -25.69 33.63
C ALA A 343 14.39 -26.10 34.86
N ASN A 344 13.18 -26.67 34.66
CA ASN A 344 12.28 -27.15 35.71
C ASN A 344 12.06 -28.67 35.70
N LEU A 345 12.93 -29.42 35.02
CA LEU A 345 13.12 -30.86 35.14
C LEU A 345 14.52 -31.16 35.69
#